data_66e2d4b17d1a1248968effa8393aa8f5
#
_entry.id   66e2d4b17d1a1248968effa8393aa8f5
#
_cell.length_a   1.000
_cell.length_b   1.000
_cell.length_c   1.000
_cell.angle_alpha   90.00
_cell.angle_beta   90.00
_cell.angle_gamma   90.00
#
_symmetry.space_group_name_H-M   'P 1'
#
loop_
_entity.id
_entity.type
_entity.pdbx_description
1 polymer ?
#
loop_
_entity_poly.entity_id
_entity_poly.type
_entity_poly.pdbx_seq_one_letter_code
_entity_poly.pdbx_strand_id
1 'polypeptide(L)'
;MKKSFFAKALSVCLSLTMLLGVFQVVFTVHAETDAVRFTVGTDIHIDNTQTALDVNYPENELYFQASGSGNIYDQATALTKDFLQKSVDGGADFILIAGDLTRNGTEEQHRFVASLLSDFESETGIQIYVVPGNHDYFNSSPDDFREYYAALGYDSALVRDSKTASYTTDVGGKYRLIAVDSNDPGNDGDGVDSALLDWVKAQALQAERDGKEIIYMMHHPLLEHLYLGHILMKDFMLRDSEATAEKFTQWGIKYVFTGHEHGNDVAAYTGKNGAVVYDVLTTALSSYPLEYRSVVMNSSGADIKMQKIDKCNIDELVDGYTDAQKALLESDFEEFALGLFRYSVEKKILKYTSADFIKGKLKVTGGPLAAAVDSLFNAVNAALEMPLYDTGNGVSIEKLAESKGVSIPASDYGSLIELASAVVAVHYYGDENIPSASNPECEILVKGLNTGLQYVLTRTGRDGLNLLLGVIGTEISTDELSPLFNAVSLGKEDSYAVAGKVLYPLLDRFTVDFSLPDRDVFLPSQADSPAEQTDGQVSLFDRIIDFFKNILNMITDIFRTVIPA
;
A
#
# COMPACT_ATOMS: atom_id res chain seq x y z
N MET A 1 73.44 -17.11 12.13
CA MET A 1 72.82 -15.79 11.91
C MET A 1 71.49 -15.82 11.14
N LYS A 2 71.28 -16.68 10.11
CA LYS A 2 70.04 -16.69 9.34
C LYS A 2 68.77 -17.14 10.11
N LYS A 3 68.87 -18.09 11.07
CA LYS A 3 67.70 -18.57 11.87
C LYS A 3 67.15 -17.55 12.87
N SER A 4 67.98 -16.63 13.40
CA SER A 4 67.54 -15.60 14.34
C SER A 4 66.83 -14.45 13.65
N PHE A 5 67.16 -14.17 12.39
CA PHE A 5 66.47 -13.10 11.63
C PHE A 5 65.05 -13.52 11.21
N PHE A 6 64.89 -14.79 10.81
CA PHE A 6 63.54 -15.32 10.43
C PHE A 6 62.58 -15.39 11.62
N ALA A 7 63.08 -15.77 12.80
CA ALA A 7 62.25 -15.82 14.01
C ALA A 7 61.78 -14.40 14.46
N LYS A 8 62.66 -13.40 14.30
CA LYS A 8 62.31 -12.00 14.62
C LYS A 8 61.35 -11.40 13.58
N ALA A 9 61.52 -11.71 12.30
CA ALA A 9 60.59 -11.27 11.26
C ALA A 9 59.20 -11.90 11.41
N LEU A 10 59.11 -13.20 11.76
CA LEU A 10 57.86 -13.91 12.01
C LEU A 10 57.13 -13.35 13.25
N SER A 11 57.86 -13.00 14.32
CA SER A 11 57.29 -12.39 15.51
C SER A 11 56.74 -10.99 15.27
N VAL A 12 57.39 -10.19 14.44
CA VAL A 12 56.89 -8.85 14.03
C VAL A 12 55.65 -8.98 13.13
N CYS A 13 55.63 -9.92 12.19
CA CYS A 13 54.44 -10.16 11.36
C CYS A 13 53.24 -10.65 12.19
N LEU A 14 53.46 -11.57 13.15
CA LEU A 14 52.41 -12.03 14.06
C LEU A 14 51.90 -10.92 14.97
N SER A 15 52.77 -10.03 15.44
CA SER A 15 52.36 -8.87 16.24
C SER A 15 51.59 -7.84 15.43
N LEU A 16 51.96 -7.62 14.15
CA LEU A 16 51.21 -6.73 13.25
C LEU A 16 49.81 -7.31 12.87
N THR A 17 49.73 -8.61 12.65
CA THR A 17 48.43 -9.26 12.36
C THR A 17 47.53 -9.27 13.61
N MET A 18 48.05 -9.45 14.80
CA MET A 18 47.27 -9.30 16.03
C MET A 18 46.85 -7.83 16.27
N LEU A 19 47.72 -6.84 16.01
CA LEU A 19 47.34 -5.43 16.09
C LEU A 19 46.27 -5.05 15.08
N LEU A 20 46.37 -5.51 13.83
CA LEU A 20 45.35 -5.29 12.79
C LEU A 20 44.04 -6.00 13.12
N GLY A 21 44.07 -7.21 13.69
CA GLY A 21 42.89 -7.92 14.17
C GLY A 21 42.20 -7.22 15.34
N VAL A 22 42.97 -6.68 16.29
CA VAL A 22 42.44 -5.89 17.41
C VAL A 22 41.88 -4.55 16.92
N PHE A 23 42.49 -3.92 15.91
CA PHE A 23 41.94 -2.71 15.30
C PHE A 23 40.63 -2.99 14.55
N GLN A 24 40.52 -4.08 13.81
CA GLN A 24 39.24 -4.46 13.16
C GLN A 24 38.15 -4.77 14.19
N VAL A 25 38.46 -5.49 15.26
CA VAL A 25 37.49 -5.79 16.33
C VAL A 25 37.11 -4.52 17.11
N VAL A 26 38.03 -3.59 17.31
CA VAL A 26 37.70 -2.31 17.99
C VAL A 26 36.91 -1.38 17.09
N PHE A 27 37.11 -1.40 15.74
CA PHE A 27 36.29 -0.61 14.82
C PHE A 27 34.90 -1.21 14.61
N THR A 28 34.73 -2.53 14.63
CA THR A 28 33.40 -3.16 14.56
C THR A 28 32.61 -2.99 15.87
N VAL A 29 33.26 -3.01 17.03
CA VAL A 29 32.58 -2.80 18.32
C VAL A 29 32.17 -1.34 18.54
N HIS A 30 32.84 -0.35 17.90
CA HIS A 30 32.41 1.06 17.99
C HIS A 30 31.31 1.46 17.01
N ALA A 31 31.07 0.67 15.95
CA ALA A 31 29.97 0.92 15.02
C ALA A 31 28.61 0.38 15.54
N GLU A 32 28.61 -0.60 16.45
CA GLU A 32 27.39 -1.19 17.01
C GLU A 32 26.76 -0.41 18.18
N THR A 33 27.51 0.48 18.83
CA THR A 33 27.02 1.19 20.05
C THR A 33 26.05 2.35 19.77
N ASP A 34 25.85 2.74 18.51
CA ASP A 34 25.03 3.88 18.12
C ASP A 34 23.78 3.49 17.28
N ALA A 35 23.58 2.23 16.99
CA ALA A 35 22.43 1.74 16.24
C ALA A 35 21.22 1.58 17.16
N VAL A 36 20.05 2.02 16.68
CA VAL A 36 18.74 1.75 17.28
C VAL A 36 18.00 0.73 16.44
N ARG A 37 17.30 -0.19 17.10
CA ARG A 37 16.49 -1.24 16.48
C ARG A 37 15.04 -1.02 16.85
N PHE A 38 14.15 -1.00 15.87
CA PHE A 38 12.72 -0.92 16.14
C PHE A 38 11.92 -1.67 15.09
N THR A 39 10.68 -1.90 15.38
CA THR A 39 9.74 -2.49 14.42
C THR A 39 8.60 -1.52 14.12
N VAL A 40 8.05 -1.63 12.92
CA VAL A 40 6.91 -0.84 12.48
C VAL A 40 5.82 -1.80 12.02
N GLY A 41 4.67 -1.72 12.70
CA GLY A 41 3.42 -2.33 12.27
C GLY A 41 2.38 -1.23 12.08
N THR A 42 1.30 -1.55 11.38
CA THR A 42 0.21 -0.62 11.11
C THR A 42 -1.09 -1.39 10.83
N ASP A 43 -2.21 -0.70 10.85
CA ASP A 43 -3.50 -1.23 10.37
C ASP A 43 -3.86 -2.57 11.05
N ILE A 44 -3.78 -2.59 12.38
CA ILE A 44 -4.10 -3.80 13.17
C ILE A 44 -5.60 -4.08 13.20
N HIS A 45 -6.46 -3.05 13.08
CA HIS A 45 -7.91 -3.12 12.92
C HIS A 45 -8.61 -4.08 13.90
N ILE A 46 -8.23 -4.06 15.16
CA ILE A 46 -8.82 -4.95 16.16
C ILE A 46 -10.32 -4.66 16.33
N ASP A 47 -11.12 -5.73 16.25
CA ASP A 47 -12.55 -5.74 16.58
C ASP A 47 -12.84 -6.84 17.58
N ASN A 48 -12.77 -6.53 18.86
CA ASN A 48 -13.08 -7.45 19.95
C ASN A 48 -14.59 -7.64 20.16
N THR A 49 -15.43 -6.96 19.38
CA THR A 49 -16.90 -7.06 19.47
C THR A 49 -17.49 -8.01 18.43
N GLN A 50 -16.71 -8.44 17.47
CA GLN A 50 -17.16 -9.39 16.44
C GLN A 50 -17.32 -10.80 17.06
N THR A 51 -18.54 -11.32 17.05
CA THR A 51 -18.86 -12.65 17.62
C THR A 51 -19.20 -13.68 16.55
N ALA A 52 -19.58 -13.26 15.35
CA ALA A 52 -19.90 -14.13 14.23
C ALA A 52 -19.64 -13.41 12.90
N LEU A 53 -19.33 -14.18 11.87
CA LEU A 53 -19.40 -13.68 10.50
C LEU A 53 -20.88 -13.39 10.17
N ASP A 54 -21.18 -12.31 9.43
CA ASP A 54 -22.56 -11.87 9.20
C ASP A 54 -23.32 -12.92 8.34
N VAL A 55 -24.33 -13.51 8.91
CA VAL A 55 -25.14 -14.60 8.31
C VAL A 55 -26.02 -14.19 7.11
N ASN A 56 -26.08 -12.89 6.78
CA ASN A 56 -26.90 -12.40 5.67
C ASN A 56 -26.25 -12.61 4.30
N TYR A 57 -25.03 -13.14 4.27
CA TYR A 57 -24.31 -13.39 3.02
C TYR A 57 -24.28 -14.90 2.70
N PRO A 58 -24.38 -15.29 1.41
CA PRO A 58 -24.25 -16.68 1.00
C PRO A 58 -22.94 -17.32 1.48
N GLU A 59 -22.93 -18.65 1.68
CA GLU A 59 -21.75 -19.39 2.18
C GLU A 59 -20.43 -19.08 1.43
N ASN A 60 -20.52 -18.72 0.14
CA ASN A 60 -19.35 -18.33 -0.66
C ASN A 60 -18.91 -16.88 -0.45
N GLU A 61 -19.65 -16.09 0.31
CA GLU A 61 -19.35 -14.68 0.60
C GLU A 61 -18.87 -14.45 2.04
N LEU A 62 -18.54 -15.52 2.78
CA LEU A 62 -17.89 -15.42 4.08
C LEU A 62 -16.59 -14.62 4.05
N TYR A 63 -15.84 -14.74 2.96
CA TYR A 63 -14.70 -13.87 2.69
C TYR A 63 -15.07 -12.38 2.63
N PHE A 64 -16.28 -12.06 2.20
CA PHE A 64 -16.68 -10.68 1.97
C PHE A 64 -16.91 -9.89 3.26
N GLN A 65 -17.33 -10.54 4.33
CA GLN A 65 -17.61 -9.86 5.58
C GLN A 65 -16.39 -9.52 6.39
N ALA A 66 -15.39 -10.36 6.29
CA ALA A 66 -14.10 -10.01 6.84
C ALA A 66 -13.50 -8.79 6.11
N SER A 67 -14.10 -8.30 4.98
CA SER A 67 -13.25 -7.53 4.15
C SER A 67 -13.89 -6.69 3.06
N GLY A 68 -14.36 -5.55 3.36
CA GLY A 68 -14.23 -4.47 2.37
C GLY A 68 -12.75 -4.20 2.01
N SER A 69 -11.77 -4.70 2.79
CA SER A 69 -10.34 -4.42 2.70
C SER A 69 -9.42 -5.64 2.70
N GLY A 70 -9.94 -6.87 2.80
CA GLY A 70 -9.12 -8.08 2.94
C GLY A 70 -8.66 -8.39 4.37
N ASN A 71 -9.12 -7.62 5.36
CA ASN A 71 -8.71 -7.79 6.76
C ASN A 71 -9.35 -9.02 7.41
N ILE A 72 -8.57 -9.71 8.25
CA ILE A 72 -8.99 -10.88 9.04
C ILE A 72 -9.25 -10.40 10.46
N TYR A 73 -10.37 -9.70 10.67
CA TYR A 73 -10.66 -8.96 11.91
C TYR A 73 -10.70 -9.84 13.16
N ASP A 74 -11.24 -11.05 13.08
CA ASP A 74 -11.30 -11.97 14.19
C ASP A 74 -9.94 -12.56 14.61
N GLN A 75 -8.95 -12.48 13.71
CA GLN A 75 -7.57 -12.86 14.00
C GLN A 75 -6.68 -11.66 14.36
N ALA A 76 -7.14 -10.42 14.19
CA ALA A 76 -6.35 -9.22 14.38
C ALA A 76 -5.64 -9.17 15.76
N THR A 77 -6.31 -9.62 16.81
CA THR A 77 -5.71 -9.71 18.17
C THR A 77 -4.56 -10.71 18.22
N ALA A 78 -4.72 -11.89 17.62
CA ALA A 78 -3.67 -12.92 17.61
C ALA A 78 -2.47 -12.49 16.76
N LEU A 79 -2.73 -11.89 15.61
CA LEU A 79 -1.71 -11.35 14.70
C LEU A 79 -0.91 -10.22 15.37
N THR A 80 -1.60 -9.32 16.08
CA THR A 80 -0.96 -8.24 16.85
C THR A 80 -0.06 -8.83 17.95
N LYS A 81 -0.52 -9.83 18.69
CA LYS A 81 0.30 -10.49 19.72
C LYS A 81 1.54 -11.17 19.13
N ASP A 82 1.42 -11.81 17.96
CA ASP A 82 2.57 -12.43 17.27
C ASP A 82 3.58 -11.36 16.82
N PHE A 83 3.11 -10.25 16.24
CA PHE A 83 3.94 -9.10 15.90
C PHE A 83 4.72 -8.56 17.10
N LEU A 84 4.02 -8.32 18.21
CA LEU A 84 4.63 -7.80 19.43
C LEU A 84 5.70 -8.76 19.97
N GLN A 85 5.39 -10.06 20.04
CA GLN A 85 6.34 -11.06 20.52
C GLN A 85 7.57 -11.18 19.61
N LYS A 86 7.36 -11.22 18.29
CA LYS A 86 8.46 -11.25 17.31
C LYS A 86 9.33 -9.99 17.36
N SER A 87 8.76 -8.84 17.68
CA SER A 87 9.50 -7.60 17.88
C SER A 87 10.48 -7.72 19.05
N VAL A 88 10.03 -8.27 20.18
CA VAL A 88 10.88 -8.53 21.34
C VAL A 88 11.95 -9.59 21.03
N ASP A 89 11.55 -10.70 20.41
CA ASP A 89 12.46 -11.79 20.04
C ASP A 89 13.53 -11.32 19.03
N GLY A 90 13.19 -10.36 18.17
CA GLY A 90 14.09 -9.69 17.22
C GLY A 90 15.00 -8.65 17.85
N GLY A 91 14.83 -8.35 19.14
CA GLY A 91 15.66 -7.41 19.89
C GLY A 91 15.37 -5.96 19.54
N ALA A 92 14.13 -5.60 19.30
CA ALA A 92 13.71 -4.22 19.13
C ALA A 92 13.87 -3.43 20.43
N ASP A 93 14.35 -2.19 20.34
CA ASP A 93 14.44 -1.26 21.45
C ASP A 93 13.08 -0.62 21.76
N PHE A 94 12.23 -0.46 20.74
CA PHE A 94 10.86 0.02 20.84
C PHE A 94 10.03 -0.43 19.61
N ILE A 95 8.71 -0.24 19.67
CA ILE A 95 7.75 -0.61 18.63
C ILE A 95 6.97 0.63 18.20
N LEU A 96 6.78 0.80 16.89
CA LEU A 96 5.91 1.82 16.29
C LEU A 96 4.67 1.15 15.70
N ILE A 97 3.48 1.74 15.93
CA ILE A 97 2.23 1.33 15.29
C ILE A 97 1.61 2.56 14.61
N ALA A 98 1.63 2.55 13.29
CA ALA A 98 1.33 3.72 12.45
C ALA A 98 -0.17 3.86 12.12
N GLY A 99 -1.04 3.71 13.11
CA GLY A 99 -2.47 4.00 13.00
C GLY A 99 -3.37 2.81 12.67
N ASP A 100 -4.67 3.10 12.61
CA ASP A 100 -5.76 2.14 12.43
C ASP A 100 -5.68 0.98 13.43
N LEU A 101 -5.66 1.36 14.71
CA LEU A 101 -5.55 0.42 15.83
C LEU A 101 -6.85 -0.36 16.01
N THR A 102 -7.98 0.28 15.73
CA THR A 102 -9.32 -0.25 15.88
C THR A 102 -10.05 -0.32 14.54
N ARG A 103 -11.03 -1.23 14.42
CA ARG A 103 -11.87 -1.31 13.23
C ARG A 103 -12.85 -0.14 13.10
N ASN A 104 -13.49 0.25 14.21
CA ASN A 104 -14.61 1.17 14.20
C ASN A 104 -14.43 2.37 15.13
N GLY A 105 -13.31 2.53 15.82
CA GLY A 105 -13.04 3.66 16.71
C GLY A 105 -13.98 3.75 17.93
N THR A 106 -14.59 2.64 18.36
CA THR A 106 -15.48 2.68 19.53
C THR A 106 -14.66 2.69 20.82
N GLU A 107 -15.22 3.30 21.89
CA GLU A 107 -14.57 3.30 23.21
C GLU A 107 -14.19 1.89 23.67
N GLU A 108 -15.05 0.90 23.44
CA GLU A 108 -14.80 -0.48 23.83
C GLU A 108 -13.59 -1.07 23.10
N GLN A 109 -13.49 -0.86 21.77
CA GLN A 109 -12.36 -1.30 20.97
C GLN A 109 -11.07 -0.59 21.40
N HIS A 110 -11.10 0.73 21.56
CA HIS A 110 -9.93 1.50 22.02
C HIS A 110 -9.41 1.03 23.38
N ARG A 111 -10.31 0.87 24.37
CA ARG A 111 -9.90 0.41 25.70
C ARG A 111 -9.33 -0.99 25.68
N PHE A 112 -9.86 -1.87 24.84
CA PHE A 112 -9.31 -3.22 24.65
C PHE A 112 -7.89 -3.16 24.06
N VAL A 113 -7.70 -2.42 22.97
CA VAL A 113 -6.38 -2.30 22.33
C VAL A 113 -5.38 -1.62 23.25
N ALA A 114 -5.77 -0.54 23.91
CA ALA A 114 -4.90 0.17 24.87
C ALA A 114 -4.45 -0.74 26.02
N SER A 115 -5.37 -1.57 26.57
CA SER A 115 -5.01 -2.57 27.58
C SER A 115 -4.06 -3.61 27.04
N LEU A 116 -4.35 -4.18 25.85
CA LEU A 116 -3.50 -5.19 25.21
C LEU A 116 -2.06 -4.70 25.03
N LEU A 117 -1.87 -3.48 24.52
CA LEU A 117 -0.56 -2.93 24.24
C LEU A 117 0.16 -2.50 25.52
N SER A 118 -0.52 -1.84 26.47
CA SER A 118 0.10 -1.41 27.73
C SER A 118 0.42 -2.56 28.67
N ASP A 119 -0.37 -3.63 28.68
CA ASP A 119 -0.07 -4.84 29.42
C ASP A 119 1.21 -5.49 28.87
N PHE A 120 1.33 -5.59 27.55
CA PHE A 120 2.52 -6.10 26.88
C PHE A 120 3.77 -5.25 27.16
N GLU A 121 3.64 -3.91 27.11
CA GLU A 121 4.71 -2.98 27.48
C GLU A 121 5.14 -3.19 28.94
N SER A 122 4.17 -3.34 29.84
CA SER A 122 4.44 -3.57 31.27
C SER A 122 5.13 -4.92 31.53
N GLU A 123 4.77 -5.96 30.78
CA GLU A 123 5.35 -7.31 30.95
C GLU A 123 6.78 -7.41 30.37
N THR A 124 7.04 -6.74 29.26
CA THR A 124 8.31 -6.88 28.53
C THR A 124 9.29 -5.72 28.77
N GLY A 125 8.77 -4.58 29.19
CA GLY A 125 9.54 -3.33 29.34
C GLY A 125 9.87 -2.64 28.02
N ILE A 126 9.40 -3.15 26.86
CA ILE A 126 9.57 -2.53 25.56
C ILE A 126 8.55 -1.42 25.36
N GLN A 127 8.96 -0.24 24.94
CA GLN A 127 8.05 0.89 24.72
C GLN A 127 7.34 0.78 23.38
N ILE A 128 6.04 1.09 23.38
CA ILE A 128 5.19 1.09 22.19
C ILE A 128 4.70 2.53 21.97
N TYR A 129 4.84 3.02 20.74
CA TYR A 129 4.40 4.35 20.33
C TYR A 129 3.33 4.22 19.25
N VAL A 130 2.23 4.93 19.40
CA VAL A 130 1.07 4.85 18.51
C VAL A 130 0.67 6.23 17.98
N VAL A 131 0.07 6.27 16.80
CA VAL A 131 -0.71 7.40 16.26
C VAL A 131 -2.08 6.91 15.82
N PRO A 132 -3.10 7.77 15.72
CA PRO A 132 -4.39 7.38 15.17
C PRO A 132 -4.34 7.25 13.65
N GLY A 133 -5.12 6.29 13.11
CA GLY A 133 -5.55 6.28 11.73
C GLY A 133 -7.00 6.77 11.61
N ASN A 134 -7.56 6.75 10.39
CA ASN A 134 -8.91 7.24 10.14
C ASN A 134 -10.00 6.37 10.79
N HIS A 135 -9.79 5.06 10.88
CA HIS A 135 -10.72 4.14 11.56
C HIS A 135 -10.82 4.43 13.07
N ASP A 136 -9.76 4.93 13.67
CA ASP A 136 -9.72 5.24 15.09
C ASP A 136 -10.65 6.42 15.46
N TYR A 137 -11.03 7.26 14.48
CA TYR A 137 -11.89 8.42 14.68
C TYR A 137 -13.34 8.24 14.22
N PHE A 138 -13.75 7.06 13.77
CA PHE A 138 -15.15 6.87 13.37
C PHE A 138 -16.14 7.11 14.51
N ASN A 139 -15.77 6.86 15.77
CA ASN A 139 -16.61 7.07 16.93
C ASN A 139 -15.86 7.72 18.12
N SER A 140 -14.71 8.30 17.92
CA SER A 140 -13.90 8.97 18.94
C SER A 140 -13.29 10.26 18.43
N SER A 141 -12.69 11.05 19.32
CA SER A 141 -12.03 12.32 19.04
C SER A 141 -10.52 12.22 19.34
N PRO A 142 -9.70 13.20 18.90
CA PRO A 142 -8.30 13.29 19.29
C PRO A 142 -8.07 13.35 20.81
N ASP A 143 -8.99 13.96 21.57
CA ASP A 143 -8.92 14.00 23.03
C ASP A 143 -9.14 12.61 23.64
N ASP A 144 -10.16 11.87 23.15
CA ASP A 144 -10.44 10.51 23.58
C ASP A 144 -9.26 9.58 23.27
N PHE A 145 -8.70 9.68 22.07
CA PHE A 145 -7.53 8.88 21.66
C PHE A 145 -6.34 9.12 22.61
N ARG A 146 -6.02 10.38 22.90
CA ARG A 146 -4.95 10.73 23.85
C ARG A 146 -5.19 10.17 25.26
N GLU A 147 -6.47 10.12 25.70
CA GLU A 147 -6.83 9.54 26.99
C GLU A 147 -6.64 8.02 26.99
N TYR A 148 -7.17 7.32 25.96
CA TYR A 148 -7.10 5.86 25.89
C TYR A 148 -5.66 5.33 25.82
N TYR A 149 -4.83 5.99 25.01
CA TYR A 149 -3.45 5.58 24.75
C TYR A 149 -2.40 6.37 25.56
N ALA A 150 -2.78 6.95 26.68
CA ALA A 150 -1.91 7.81 27.49
C ALA A 150 -0.54 7.17 27.79
N ALA A 151 -0.50 5.91 28.18
CA ALA A 151 0.72 5.18 28.49
C ALA A 151 1.62 4.93 27.26
N LEU A 152 1.03 4.88 26.04
CA LEU A 152 1.69 4.47 24.80
C LEU A 152 2.28 5.67 24.04
N GLY A 153 3.15 6.42 24.69
CA GLY A 153 3.88 7.55 24.15
C GLY A 153 3.41 8.93 24.64
N TYR A 154 2.11 9.11 24.94
CA TYR A 154 1.58 10.44 25.30
C TYR A 154 2.07 10.92 26.66
N ASP A 155 2.13 10.07 27.68
CA ASP A 155 2.59 10.47 29.03
C ASP A 155 4.08 10.77 29.10
N SER A 156 4.88 10.15 28.22
CA SER A 156 6.31 10.40 28.08
C SER A 156 6.65 11.52 27.07
N ALA A 157 5.64 12.12 26.42
CA ALA A 157 5.83 13.12 25.39
C ALA A 157 6.52 14.38 25.91
N LEU A 158 7.53 14.85 25.17
CA LEU A 158 8.21 16.13 25.43
C LEU A 158 7.30 17.31 25.08
N VAL A 159 6.61 17.20 23.94
CA VAL A 159 5.64 18.21 23.46
C VAL A 159 4.48 17.48 22.81
N ARG A 160 3.26 17.95 23.04
CA ARG A 160 2.03 17.52 22.38
C ARG A 160 1.43 18.67 21.60
N ASP A 161 0.84 18.39 20.44
CA ASP A 161 -0.03 19.39 19.81
C ASP A 161 -1.32 19.56 20.63
N SER A 162 -1.86 20.74 20.61
CA SER A 162 -3.04 21.06 21.43
C SER A 162 -4.37 20.65 20.80
N LYS A 163 -4.40 20.39 19.49
CA LYS A 163 -5.62 20.14 18.72
C LYS A 163 -5.72 18.71 18.20
N THR A 164 -4.59 18.10 17.90
CA THR A 164 -4.50 16.77 17.31
C THR A 164 -3.92 15.78 18.33
N ALA A 165 -3.90 14.50 18.00
CA ALA A 165 -3.20 13.51 18.79
C ALA A 165 -1.70 13.40 18.43
N SER A 166 -1.10 14.48 17.93
CA SER A 166 0.32 14.53 17.60
C SER A 166 1.18 14.80 18.83
N TYR A 167 2.36 14.16 18.88
CA TYR A 167 3.33 14.34 19.97
C TYR A 167 4.77 14.09 19.49
N THR A 168 5.74 14.45 20.32
CA THR A 168 7.14 14.14 20.11
C THR A 168 7.79 13.64 21.39
N THR A 169 8.69 12.67 21.26
CA THR A 169 9.45 12.09 22.38
C THR A 169 10.83 11.63 21.91
N ASP A 170 11.78 11.48 22.83
CA ASP A 170 13.09 10.93 22.50
C ASP A 170 13.06 9.41 22.54
N VAL A 171 13.64 8.77 21.53
CA VAL A 171 13.73 7.31 21.41
C VAL A 171 15.18 6.91 21.09
N GLY A 172 15.64 5.77 21.60
CA GLY A 172 16.95 5.21 21.26
C GLY A 172 18.15 6.15 21.43
N GLY A 173 18.06 7.09 22.38
CA GLY A 173 19.14 8.00 22.76
C GLY A 173 19.44 9.12 21.76
N LYS A 174 19.71 8.82 20.49
CA LYS A 174 20.06 9.79 19.43
C LYS A 174 18.88 10.28 18.60
N TYR A 175 17.72 9.68 18.72
CA TYR A 175 16.59 9.93 17.86
C TYR A 175 15.46 10.65 18.58
N ARG A 176 14.74 11.45 17.82
CA ARG A 176 13.49 12.07 18.20
C ARG A 176 12.37 11.51 17.33
N LEU A 177 11.40 10.85 17.94
CA LEU A 177 10.15 10.49 17.28
C LEU A 177 9.25 11.74 17.18
N ILE A 178 8.80 12.05 15.98
CA ILE A 178 7.72 12.99 15.70
C ILE A 178 6.55 12.14 15.21
N ALA A 179 5.60 11.91 16.09
CA ALA A 179 4.41 11.10 15.85
C ALA A 179 3.23 12.03 15.53
N VAL A 180 2.67 11.93 14.33
CA VAL A 180 1.72 12.90 13.80
C VAL A 180 0.39 12.26 13.48
N ASP A 181 -0.65 12.84 14.01
CA ASP A 181 -2.03 12.60 13.64
C ASP A 181 -2.30 13.26 12.29
N SER A 182 -2.35 12.46 11.24
CA SER A 182 -2.56 12.91 9.87
C SER A 182 -4.03 12.96 9.45
N ASN A 183 -4.97 12.80 10.39
CA ASN A 183 -6.39 12.93 10.13
C ASN A 183 -6.81 14.40 10.13
N ASP A 184 -7.67 14.79 9.22
CA ASP A 184 -8.28 16.12 9.17
C ASP A 184 -9.81 16.00 9.20
N PRO A 185 -10.40 15.87 10.40
CA PRO A 185 -11.85 15.66 10.54
C PRO A 185 -12.72 16.86 10.11
N GLY A 186 -12.11 18.00 9.80
CA GLY A 186 -12.79 19.22 9.37
C GLY A 186 -12.92 19.42 7.87
N ASN A 187 -12.20 18.61 7.07
CA ASN A 187 -12.23 18.65 5.61
C ASN A 187 -12.38 17.23 5.09
N ASP A 188 -13.09 17.04 3.97
CA ASP A 188 -13.21 15.73 3.32
C ASP A 188 -11.83 15.24 2.83
N GLY A 189 -11.07 14.58 3.69
CA GLY A 189 -9.79 14.00 3.36
C GLY A 189 -8.70 14.22 4.41
N ASP A 190 -7.68 13.45 4.27
CA ASP A 190 -6.57 13.29 5.17
C ASP A 190 -5.54 14.38 4.91
N GLY A 191 -4.97 14.93 5.95
CA GLY A 191 -4.04 16.01 5.76
C GLY A 191 -3.49 16.62 7.02
N VAL A 192 -2.35 17.23 6.83
CA VAL A 192 -1.69 18.05 7.85
C VAL A 192 -1.97 19.51 7.51
N ASP A 193 -2.81 20.17 8.29
CA ASP A 193 -3.12 21.58 8.08
C ASP A 193 -1.89 22.49 8.29
N SER A 194 -1.99 23.76 7.93
CA SER A 194 -0.85 24.68 8.05
C SER A 194 -0.40 24.88 9.51
N ALA A 195 -1.31 24.80 10.48
CA ALA A 195 -0.97 24.96 11.89
C ALA A 195 -0.19 23.75 12.42
N LEU A 196 -0.62 22.54 12.03
CA LEU A 196 0.09 21.32 12.38
C LEU A 196 1.45 21.23 11.65
N LEU A 197 1.54 21.67 10.39
CA LEU A 197 2.83 21.81 9.69
C LEU A 197 3.78 22.78 10.38
N ASP A 198 3.30 23.91 10.91
CA ASP A 198 4.13 24.83 11.69
C ASP A 198 4.59 24.20 13.01
N TRP A 199 3.74 23.39 13.65
CA TRP A 199 4.12 22.61 14.82
C TRP A 199 5.19 21.56 14.48
N VAL A 200 5.01 20.76 13.42
CA VAL A 200 5.98 19.78 12.94
C VAL A 200 7.34 20.45 12.66
N LYS A 201 7.32 21.59 11.94
CA LYS A 201 8.54 22.37 11.69
C LYS A 201 9.24 22.78 12.99
N ALA A 202 8.49 23.25 13.96
CA ALA A 202 9.06 23.67 15.24
C ALA A 202 9.74 22.49 15.96
N GLN A 203 9.12 21.29 15.92
CA GLN A 203 9.66 20.08 16.53
C GLN A 203 10.91 19.58 15.76
N ALA A 204 10.89 19.60 14.44
CA ALA A 204 12.04 19.20 13.62
C ALA A 204 13.26 20.11 13.87
N LEU A 205 13.05 21.43 13.86
CA LEU A 205 14.13 22.38 14.18
C LEU A 205 14.60 22.29 15.65
N GLN A 206 13.73 21.86 16.58
CA GLN A 206 14.15 21.59 17.95
C GLN A 206 15.00 20.32 18.03
N ALA A 207 14.63 19.25 17.32
CA ALA A 207 15.42 18.03 17.22
C ALA A 207 16.83 18.32 16.68
N GLU A 208 16.95 19.13 15.64
CA GLU A 208 18.24 19.57 15.10
C GLU A 208 19.10 20.32 16.16
N ARG A 209 18.50 21.28 16.89
CA ARG A 209 19.21 22.00 17.96
C ARG A 209 19.67 21.09 19.09
N ASP A 210 18.89 20.04 19.38
CA ASP A 210 19.20 19.05 20.41
C ASP A 210 20.18 17.97 19.91
N GLY A 211 20.61 18.04 18.64
CA GLY A 211 21.50 17.07 18.01
C GLY A 211 20.86 15.69 17.80
N LYS A 212 19.55 15.66 17.64
CA LYS A 212 18.76 14.44 17.41
C LYS A 212 18.47 14.23 15.93
N GLU A 213 18.53 12.99 15.49
CA GLU A 213 17.99 12.56 14.21
C GLU A 213 16.48 12.27 14.34
N ILE A 214 15.73 12.49 13.27
CA ILE A 214 14.28 12.39 13.30
C ILE A 214 13.82 11.04 12.76
N ILE A 215 12.96 10.37 13.51
CA ILE A 215 12.06 9.31 13.06
C ILE A 215 10.67 9.94 12.98
N TYR A 216 10.04 9.90 11.82
CA TYR A 216 8.70 10.47 11.64
C TYR A 216 7.69 9.35 11.42
N MET A 217 6.56 9.39 12.11
CA MET A 217 5.49 8.42 11.99
C MET A 217 4.17 9.13 11.81
N MET A 218 3.38 8.71 10.84
CA MET A 218 1.99 9.10 10.64
C MET A 218 1.24 7.96 9.94
N HIS A 219 -0.08 8.05 9.86
CA HIS A 219 -0.88 6.98 9.26
C HIS A 219 -0.93 7.08 7.73
N HIS A 220 -1.34 8.25 7.21
CA HIS A 220 -1.52 8.43 5.77
C HIS A 220 -0.18 8.62 5.04
N PRO A 221 0.02 8.01 3.86
CA PRO A 221 1.24 8.15 3.09
C PRO A 221 1.57 9.60 2.71
N LEU A 222 2.86 9.95 2.79
CA LEU A 222 3.39 11.24 2.34
C LEU A 222 3.48 11.31 0.82
N LEU A 223 3.92 10.22 0.20
CA LEU A 223 4.20 10.13 -1.23
C LEU A 223 3.21 9.18 -1.93
N GLU A 224 3.22 9.19 -3.25
CA GLU A 224 2.45 8.26 -4.05
C GLU A 224 3.18 6.92 -4.13
N HIS A 225 2.53 5.86 -3.66
CA HIS A 225 3.02 4.49 -3.66
C HIS A 225 2.40 3.64 -4.77
N LEU A 226 1.19 3.97 -5.20
CA LEU A 226 0.52 3.33 -6.32
C LEU A 226 0.51 4.27 -7.53
N TYR A 227 0.90 3.77 -8.68
CA TYR A 227 0.79 4.55 -9.91
C TYR A 227 -0.64 5.07 -10.14
N LEU A 228 -0.80 6.36 -10.36
CA LEU A 228 -2.07 7.07 -10.37
C LEU A 228 -2.79 7.12 -9.00
N GLY A 229 -2.11 6.88 -7.90
CA GLY A 229 -2.66 6.99 -6.54
C GLY A 229 -3.33 8.34 -6.31
N HIS A 230 -2.69 9.44 -6.74
CA HIS A 230 -3.25 10.79 -6.67
C HIS A 230 -4.61 10.97 -7.41
N ILE A 231 -5.01 10.01 -8.23
CA ILE A 231 -6.29 9.98 -8.94
C ILE A 231 -7.22 8.90 -8.39
N LEU A 232 -6.72 7.67 -8.30
CA LEU A 232 -7.51 6.50 -7.94
C LEU A 232 -7.71 6.41 -6.43
N MET A 233 -6.69 6.85 -5.67
CA MET A 233 -6.57 6.76 -4.23
C MET A 233 -6.45 8.15 -3.58
N LYS A 234 -7.00 9.19 -4.22
CA LYS A 234 -6.85 10.59 -3.79
C LYS A 234 -7.23 10.84 -2.33
N ASP A 235 -8.24 10.12 -1.85
CA ASP A 235 -8.73 10.23 -0.49
C ASP A 235 -7.92 9.35 0.49
N PHE A 236 -6.91 8.62 -0.01
CA PHE A 236 -6.02 7.76 0.76
C PHE A 236 -4.61 8.34 0.95
N MET A 237 -4.31 9.45 0.32
CA MET A 237 -3.00 10.10 0.38
C MET A 237 -3.09 11.44 1.12
N LEU A 238 -1.95 11.84 1.68
CA LEU A 238 -1.82 13.18 2.26
C LEU A 238 -2.07 14.25 1.19
N ARG A 239 -2.94 15.22 1.49
CA ARG A 239 -3.14 16.39 0.62
C ARG A 239 -1.86 17.22 0.53
N ASP A 240 -1.61 17.81 -0.65
CA ASP A 240 -0.40 18.60 -0.92
C ASP A 240 0.92 17.84 -0.66
N SER A 241 0.92 16.54 -0.97
CA SER A 241 1.99 15.59 -0.66
C SER A 241 3.37 16.09 -1.11
N GLU A 242 3.57 16.45 -2.37
CA GLU A 242 4.85 16.97 -2.88
C GLU A 242 5.29 18.27 -2.18
N ALA A 243 4.35 19.18 -1.92
CA ALA A 243 4.67 20.44 -1.22
C ALA A 243 5.05 20.18 0.25
N THR A 244 4.50 19.15 0.87
CA THR A 244 4.86 18.71 2.22
C THR A 244 6.19 17.99 2.22
N ALA A 245 6.44 17.10 1.27
CA ALA A 245 7.74 16.44 1.09
C ALA A 245 8.89 17.45 0.87
N GLU A 246 8.68 18.47 0.04
CA GLU A 246 9.65 19.57 -0.15
C GLU A 246 9.98 20.28 1.17
N LYS A 247 8.97 20.52 2.04
CA LYS A 247 9.19 21.10 3.37
C LYS A 247 9.96 20.14 4.29
N PHE A 248 9.64 18.85 4.25
CA PHE A 248 10.31 17.83 5.06
C PHE A 248 11.80 17.75 4.73
N THR A 249 12.18 17.80 3.45
CA THR A 249 13.60 17.86 3.06
C THR A 249 14.32 19.09 3.62
N GLN A 250 13.61 20.23 3.72
CA GLN A 250 14.17 21.46 4.30
C GLN A 250 14.29 21.42 5.82
N TRP A 251 13.48 20.61 6.49
CA TRP A 251 13.46 20.48 7.96
C TRP A 251 14.28 19.29 8.47
N GLY A 252 14.97 18.56 7.58
CA GLY A 252 15.81 17.42 7.94
C GLY A 252 15.04 16.15 8.30
N ILE A 253 13.74 16.06 7.95
CA ILE A 253 12.95 14.84 8.07
C ILE A 253 13.29 13.95 6.87
N LYS A 254 13.87 12.76 7.15
CA LYS A 254 14.34 11.84 6.10
C LYS A 254 13.53 10.57 5.99
N TYR A 255 13.09 10.02 7.12
CA TYR A 255 12.40 8.73 7.18
C TYR A 255 11.01 8.93 7.75
N VAL A 256 10.02 8.64 6.94
CA VAL A 256 8.59 8.70 7.28
C VAL A 256 8.05 7.28 7.23
N PHE A 257 7.45 6.80 8.31
CA PHE A 257 6.84 5.49 8.39
C PHE A 257 5.33 5.63 8.38
N THR A 258 4.68 4.96 7.42
CA THR A 258 3.26 5.11 7.11
C THR A 258 2.53 3.78 6.96
N GLY A 259 1.20 3.83 6.86
CA GLY A 259 0.29 2.71 6.65
C GLY A 259 -0.86 3.08 5.72
N HIS A 260 -2.11 2.69 6.07
CA HIS A 260 -3.35 3.08 5.41
C HIS A 260 -3.63 2.41 4.05
N GLU A 261 -2.67 2.33 3.15
CA GLU A 261 -2.87 1.72 1.83
C GLU A 261 -2.75 0.18 1.86
N HIS A 262 -2.30 -0.37 2.98
CA HIS A 262 -2.13 -1.81 3.24
C HIS A 262 -1.14 -2.52 2.30
N GLY A 263 -0.31 -1.79 1.56
CA GLY A 263 0.72 -2.32 0.68
C GLY A 263 2.13 -2.16 1.25
N ASN A 264 3.11 -2.83 0.66
CA ASN A 264 4.52 -2.63 0.94
C ASN A 264 5.15 -1.85 -0.20
N ASP A 265 5.65 -0.65 0.08
CA ASP A 265 6.41 0.14 -0.90
C ASP A 265 7.35 1.13 -0.20
N VAL A 266 8.38 1.58 -0.90
CA VAL A 266 9.29 2.63 -0.44
C VAL A 266 9.44 3.69 -1.52
N ALA A 267 8.81 4.81 -1.32
CA ALA A 267 8.90 5.97 -2.21
C ALA A 267 9.95 6.98 -1.74
N ALA A 268 10.54 7.73 -2.66
CA ALA A 268 11.51 8.76 -2.35
C ALA A 268 11.22 10.07 -3.10
N TYR A 269 11.41 11.20 -2.40
CA TYR A 269 11.33 12.54 -2.98
C TYR A 269 12.65 13.29 -2.76
N THR A 270 13.25 13.80 -3.84
CA THR A 270 14.44 14.64 -3.77
C THR A 270 14.04 16.11 -3.82
N GLY A 271 14.26 16.81 -2.72
CA GLY A 271 13.96 18.24 -2.63
C GLY A 271 14.91 19.12 -3.44
N LYS A 272 14.52 20.37 -3.64
CA LYS A 272 15.32 21.39 -4.37
C LYS A 272 16.68 21.67 -3.72
N ASN A 273 16.83 21.35 -2.45
CA ASN A 273 18.09 21.42 -1.69
C ASN A 273 18.99 20.20 -1.88
N GLY A 274 18.57 19.18 -2.63
CA GLY A 274 19.26 17.92 -2.85
C GLY A 274 19.11 16.92 -1.69
N ALA A 275 18.37 17.26 -0.63
CA ALA A 275 18.05 16.31 0.43
C ALA A 275 16.91 15.37 -0.01
N VAL A 276 16.91 14.15 0.54
CA VAL A 276 15.91 13.14 0.22
C VAL A 276 15.04 12.87 1.45
N VAL A 277 13.74 12.72 1.23
CA VAL A 277 12.79 12.12 2.17
C VAL A 277 12.32 10.78 1.59
N TYR A 278 12.31 9.76 2.43
CA TYR A 278 11.81 8.43 2.14
C TYR A 278 10.48 8.24 2.86
N ASP A 279 9.47 7.80 2.13
CA ASP A 279 8.20 7.34 2.70
C ASP A 279 8.19 5.82 2.66
N VAL A 280 8.08 5.21 3.83
CA VAL A 280 8.17 3.77 4.04
C VAL A 280 6.78 3.27 4.40
N LEU A 281 6.03 2.93 3.35
CA LEU A 281 4.70 2.36 3.49
C LEU A 281 4.80 0.92 3.99
N THR A 282 4.03 0.59 5.01
CA THR A 282 3.97 -0.75 5.60
C THR A 282 2.58 -1.34 5.42
N THR A 283 2.51 -2.61 5.08
CA THR A 283 1.24 -3.34 4.92
C THR A 283 0.49 -3.50 6.24
N ALA A 284 -0.82 -3.76 6.15
CA ALA A 284 -1.65 -4.03 7.31
C ALA A 284 -1.28 -5.35 8.01
N LEU A 285 -1.17 -5.32 9.34
CA LEU A 285 -0.94 -6.53 10.14
C LEU A 285 -2.10 -7.52 10.06
N SER A 286 -3.31 -7.04 9.76
CA SER A 286 -4.54 -7.84 9.74
C SER A 286 -4.96 -8.34 8.36
N SER A 287 -4.17 -8.08 7.30
CA SER A 287 -4.45 -8.55 5.93
C SER A 287 -3.20 -9.04 5.21
N TYR A 288 -3.39 -9.69 4.05
CA TYR A 288 -2.27 -10.06 3.19
C TYR A 288 -1.40 -8.84 2.85
N PRO A 289 -0.06 -8.97 2.89
CA PRO A 289 0.75 -10.17 3.06
C PRO A 289 1.10 -10.57 4.51
N LEU A 290 0.49 -9.98 5.54
CA LEU A 290 0.69 -10.34 6.95
C LEU A 290 2.14 -10.10 7.41
N GLU A 291 2.62 -8.89 7.26
CA GLU A 291 4.02 -8.55 7.48
C GLU A 291 4.19 -7.25 8.26
N TYR A 292 5.38 -7.06 8.81
CA TYR A 292 5.81 -5.85 9.49
C TYR A 292 7.26 -5.53 9.14
N ARG A 293 7.73 -4.32 9.42
CA ARG A 293 9.11 -3.92 9.16
C ARG A 293 9.96 -4.01 10.40
N SER A 294 11.15 -4.60 10.27
CA SER A 294 12.26 -4.51 11.22
C SER A 294 13.27 -3.50 10.70
N VAL A 295 13.62 -2.52 11.51
CA VAL A 295 14.46 -1.38 11.14
C VAL A 295 15.67 -1.30 12.04
N VAL A 296 16.86 -1.14 11.45
CA VAL A 296 18.11 -0.83 12.16
C VAL A 296 18.62 0.50 11.65
N MET A 297 18.56 1.53 12.47
CA MET A 297 19.05 2.87 12.11
C MET A 297 20.36 3.20 12.80
N ASN A 298 21.26 3.81 12.05
CA ASN A 298 22.52 4.38 12.53
C ASN A 298 22.90 5.63 11.72
N SER A 299 24.08 6.20 11.97
CA SER A 299 24.55 7.41 11.29
C SER A 299 24.72 7.26 9.77
N SER A 300 24.78 6.04 9.22
CA SER A 300 24.89 5.80 7.77
C SER A 300 23.53 5.69 7.09
N GLY A 301 22.47 5.36 7.83
CA GLY A 301 21.12 5.23 7.29
C GLY A 301 20.24 4.24 8.04
N ALA A 302 19.17 3.79 7.37
CA ALA A 302 18.22 2.80 7.85
C ALA A 302 18.31 1.50 7.02
N ASP A 303 18.60 0.37 7.66
CA ASP A 303 18.48 -0.97 7.10
C ASP A 303 17.09 -1.50 7.47
N ILE A 304 16.24 -1.69 6.48
CA ILE A 304 14.84 -2.07 6.63
C ILE A 304 14.64 -3.46 6.05
N LYS A 305 13.93 -4.31 6.78
CA LYS A 305 13.64 -5.69 6.38
C LYS A 305 12.22 -6.07 6.70
N MET A 306 11.57 -6.74 5.76
CA MET A 306 10.26 -7.33 6.00
C MET A 306 10.34 -8.57 6.87
N GLN A 307 9.37 -8.71 7.76
CA GLN A 307 9.22 -9.85 8.67
C GLN A 307 7.79 -10.37 8.60
N LYS A 308 7.61 -11.69 8.59
CA LYS A 308 6.30 -12.33 8.50
C LYS A 308 5.62 -12.49 9.85
N ILE A 309 4.31 -12.35 9.84
CA ILE A 309 3.41 -12.82 10.90
C ILE A 309 2.86 -14.17 10.45
N ASP A 310 2.98 -15.19 11.29
CA ASP A 310 2.63 -16.56 10.93
C ASP A 310 1.76 -17.28 11.96
N LYS A 311 1.35 -16.59 13.05
CA LYS A 311 0.49 -17.18 14.07
C LYS A 311 -0.91 -16.59 14.08
N CYS A 312 -1.87 -17.40 13.72
CA CYS A 312 -3.29 -17.18 13.97
C CYS A 312 -3.76 -18.03 15.17
N ASN A 313 -4.91 -17.72 15.73
CA ASN A 313 -5.54 -18.47 16.81
C ASN A 313 -6.85 -19.10 16.31
N ILE A 314 -6.75 -20.32 15.82
CA ILE A 314 -7.90 -21.07 15.29
C ILE A 314 -8.93 -21.47 16.36
N ASP A 315 -8.54 -21.50 17.63
CA ASP A 315 -9.44 -21.82 18.75
C ASP A 315 -10.36 -20.63 19.09
N GLU A 316 -10.03 -19.44 18.63
CA GLU A 316 -10.78 -18.19 18.84
C GLU A 316 -11.51 -17.69 17.58
N LEU A 317 -11.67 -18.55 16.55
CA LEU A 317 -12.44 -18.18 15.37
C LEU A 317 -13.89 -17.87 15.73
N VAL A 318 -14.42 -16.78 15.15
CA VAL A 318 -15.84 -16.48 15.25
C VAL A 318 -16.69 -17.52 14.49
N ASP A 319 -17.97 -17.61 14.81
CA ASP A 319 -18.89 -18.50 14.10
C ASP A 319 -19.03 -18.14 12.62
N GLY A 320 -19.14 -19.17 11.77
CA GLY A 320 -19.43 -18.98 10.33
C GLY A 320 -18.38 -19.54 9.36
N TYR A 321 -17.19 -19.91 9.84
CA TYR A 321 -16.18 -20.55 9.00
C TYR A 321 -16.57 -21.98 8.61
N THR A 322 -16.40 -22.31 7.32
CA THR A 322 -16.52 -23.68 6.84
C THR A 322 -15.34 -24.55 7.27
N ASP A 323 -15.51 -25.87 7.27
CA ASP A 323 -14.42 -26.81 7.61
C ASP A 323 -13.23 -26.67 6.64
N ALA A 324 -13.49 -26.34 5.37
CA ALA A 324 -12.43 -26.12 4.38
C ALA A 324 -11.63 -24.84 4.68
N GLN A 325 -12.28 -23.76 5.09
CA GLN A 325 -11.63 -22.51 5.49
C GLN A 325 -10.80 -22.69 6.75
N LYS A 326 -11.33 -23.40 7.76
CA LYS A 326 -10.59 -23.76 8.97
C LYS A 326 -9.35 -24.59 8.66
N ALA A 327 -9.50 -25.61 7.80
CA ALA A 327 -8.39 -26.45 7.39
C ALA A 327 -7.30 -25.65 6.64
N LEU A 328 -7.69 -24.66 5.81
CA LEU A 328 -6.74 -23.79 5.13
C LEU A 328 -6.03 -22.84 6.10
N LEU A 329 -6.77 -22.23 7.04
CA LEU A 329 -6.19 -21.43 8.13
C LEU A 329 -5.12 -22.19 8.93
N GLU A 330 -5.37 -23.48 9.22
CA GLU A 330 -4.42 -24.34 9.95
C GLU A 330 -3.21 -24.75 9.10
N SER A 331 -3.42 -25.03 7.81
CA SER A 331 -2.39 -25.61 6.96
C SER A 331 -1.56 -24.58 6.23
N ASP A 332 -2.18 -23.46 5.82
CA ASP A 332 -1.55 -22.40 5.03
C ASP A 332 -2.28 -21.08 5.23
N PHE A 333 -1.90 -20.38 6.32
CA PHE A 333 -2.53 -19.11 6.69
C PHE A 333 -2.25 -17.99 5.68
N GLU A 334 -1.07 -18.00 5.05
CA GLU A 334 -0.71 -17.01 4.02
C GLU A 334 -1.60 -17.15 2.78
N GLU A 335 -1.83 -18.39 2.32
CA GLU A 335 -2.73 -18.67 1.19
C GLU A 335 -4.18 -18.29 1.53
N PHE A 336 -4.63 -18.53 2.77
CA PHE A 336 -5.94 -18.07 3.22
C PHE A 336 -6.06 -16.54 3.12
N ALA A 337 -5.08 -15.81 3.65
CA ALA A 337 -5.06 -14.35 3.61
C ALA A 337 -5.00 -13.81 2.18
N LEU A 338 -4.17 -14.42 1.31
CA LEU A 338 -4.09 -14.08 -0.10
C LEU A 338 -5.43 -14.30 -0.82
N GLY A 339 -6.09 -15.44 -0.57
CA GLY A 339 -7.39 -15.74 -1.14
C GLY A 339 -8.45 -14.70 -0.73
N LEU A 340 -8.47 -14.31 0.53
CA LEU A 340 -9.36 -13.29 1.06
C LEU A 340 -9.09 -11.90 0.43
N PHE A 341 -7.81 -11.52 0.36
CA PHE A 341 -7.40 -10.27 -0.26
C PHE A 341 -7.81 -10.21 -1.74
N ARG A 342 -7.48 -11.24 -2.53
CA ARG A 342 -7.83 -11.33 -3.95
C ARG A 342 -9.33 -11.23 -4.18
N TYR A 343 -10.14 -11.95 -3.38
CA TYR A 343 -11.58 -11.85 -3.43
C TYR A 343 -12.07 -10.42 -3.17
N SER A 344 -11.51 -9.73 -2.18
CA SER A 344 -11.82 -8.32 -1.91
C SER A 344 -11.52 -7.42 -3.11
N VAL A 345 -10.36 -7.60 -3.75
CA VAL A 345 -9.97 -6.87 -4.97
C VAL A 345 -10.94 -7.14 -6.11
N GLU A 346 -11.31 -8.40 -6.35
CA GLU A 346 -12.29 -8.78 -7.38
C GLU A 346 -13.64 -8.09 -7.17
N LYS A 347 -14.16 -8.10 -5.95
CA LYS A 347 -15.42 -7.43 -5.61
C LYS A 347 -15.34 -5.92 -5.77
N LYS A 348 -14.22 -5.29 -5.42
CA LYS A 348 -13.98 -3.86 -5.65
C LYS A 348 -13.96 -3.54 -7.14
N ILE A 349 -13.23 -4.31 -7.94
CA ILE A 349 -13.18 -4.11 -9.40
C ILE A 349 -14.60 -4.20 -9.98
N LEU A 350 -15.36 -5.27 -9.69
CA LEU A 350 -16.73 -5.45 -10.18
C LEU A 350 -17.67 -4.34 -9.72
N LYS A 351 -17.54 -3.86 -8.48
CA LYS A 351 -18.31 -2.74 -7.95
C LYS A 351 -18.02 -1.45 -8.73
N TYR A 352 -16.75 -1.10 -8.88
CA TYR A 352 -16.34 0.15 -9.53
C TYR A 352 -16.58 0.14 -11.05
N THR A 353 -16.63 -1.03 -11.66
CA THR A 353 -17.01 -1.21 -13.07
C THR A 353 -18.50 -1.55 -13.24
N SER A 354 -19.32 -1.48 -12.20
CA SER A 354 -20.75 -1.72 -12.32
C SER A 354 -21.50 -0.54 -12.94
N ALA A 355 -22.54 -0.85 -13.72
CA ALA A 355 -23.39 0.18 -14.33
C ALA A 355 -24.03 1.11 -13.28
N ASP A 356 -24.44 0.56 -12.13
CA ASP A 356 -25.08 1.34 -11.06
C ASP A 356 -24.10 2.31 -10.40
N PHE A 357 -22.87 1.89 -10.13
CA PHE A 357 -21.83 2.77 -9.60
C PHE A 357 -21.54 3.91 -10.57
N ILE A 358 -21.34 3.62 -11.84
CA ILE A 358 -21.06 4.63 -12.87
C ILE A 358 -22.25 5.57 -13.07
N LYS A 359 -23.51 5.07 -13.12
CA LYS A 359 -24.70 5.93 -13.18
C LYS A 359 -24.79 6.85 -11.96
N GLY A 360 -24.47 6.34 -10.77
CA GLY A 360 -24.41 7.14 -9.54
C GLY A 360 -23.39 8.26 -9.64
N LYS A 361 -22.17 7.94 -10.08
CA LYS A 361 -21.09 8.95 -10.28
C LYS A 361 -21.45 9.98 -11.35
N LEU A 362 -22.04 9.56 -12.47
CA LEU A 362 -22.50 10.46 -13.55
C LEU A 362 -23.85 11.15 -13.23
N LYS A 363 -24.49 10.84 -12.10
CA LYS A 363 -25.83 11.33 -11.71
C LYS A 363 -26.89 11.08 -12.79
N VAL A 364 -26.78 9.96 -13.50
CA VAL A 364 -27.69 9.59 -14.59
C VAL A 364 -28.76 8.66 -14.05
N THR A 365 -30.02 9.10 -14.06
CA THR A 365 -31.15 8.34 -13.51
C THR A 365 -32.04 7.69 -14.57
N GLY A 366 -31.82 7.97 -15.87
CA GLY A 366 -32.64 7.41 -16.96
C GLY A 366 -32.29 7.95 -18.34
N GLY A 367 -33.05 7.53 -19.34
CA GLY A 367 -32.89 7.95 -20.73
C GLY A 367 -31.82 7.18 -21.52
N PRO A 368 -31.50 7.64 -22.77
CA PRO A 368 -30.55 6.94 -23.63
C PRO A 368 -29.16 6.77 -23.04
N LEU A 369 -28.69 7.74 -22.23
CA LEU A 369 -27.41 7.67 -21.59
C LEU A 369 -27.35 6.58 -20.50
N ALA A 370 -28.38 6.46 -19.66
CA ALA A 370 -28.45 5.38 -18.67
C ALA A 370 -28.40 4.01 -19.35
N ALA A 371 -29.16 3.85 -20.45
CA ALA A 371 -29.18 2.61 -21.22
C ALA A 371 -27.82 2.29 -21.87
N ALA A 372 -27.07 3.32 -22.31
CA ALA A 372 -25.72 3.15 -22.83
C ALA A 372 -24.74 2.73 -21.74
N VAL A 373 -24.83 3.34 -20.54
CA VAL A 373 -24.03 2.94 -19.35
C VAL A 373 -24.34 1.51 -18.97
N ASP A 374 -25.63 1.14 -18.85
CA ASP A 374 -26.03 -0.23 -18.52
C ASP A 374 -25.48 -1.24 -19.52
N SER A 375 -25.63 -0.96 -20.83
CA SER A 375 -25.16 -1.85 -21.88
C SER A 375 -23.63 -2.03 -21.85
N LEU A 376 -22.88 -0.95 -21.68
CA LEU A 376 -21.42 -0.98 -21.67
C LEU A 376 -20.87 -1.69 -20.43
N PHE A 377 -21.23 -1.23 -19.24
CA PHE A 377 -20.62 -1.71 -18.02
C PHE A 377 -21.09 -3.11 -17.60
N ASN A 378 -22.33 -3.51 -17.92
CA ASN A 378 -22.74 -4.90 -17.79
C ASN A 378 -21.95 -5.82 -18.73
N ALA A 379 -21.61 -5.36 -19.94
CA ALA A 379 -20.77 -6.15 -20.85
C ALA A 379 -19.31 -6.19 -20.38
N VAL A 380 -18.79 -5.12 -19.75
CA VAL A 380 -17.46 -5.10 -19.14
C VAL A 380 -17.39 -6.12 -18.01
N ASN A 381 -18.33 -6.11 -17.06
CA ASN A 381 -18.34 -7.07 -15.96
C ASN A 381 -18.48 -8.50 -16.48
N ALA A 382 -19.37 -8.73 -17.45
CA ALA A 382 -19.51 -10.05 -18.08
C ALA A 382 -18.22 -10.53 -18.78
N ALA A 383 -17.40 -9.63 -19.31
CA ALA A 383 -16.12 -9.97 -19.90
C ALA A 383 -15.04 -10.27 -18.83
N LEU A 384 -15.06 -9.53 -17.72
CA LEU A 384 -14.14 -9.75 -16.59
C LEU A 384 -14.39 -11.10 -15.90
N GLU A 385 -15.67 -11.48 -15.74
CA GLU A 385 -16.08 -12.74 -15.12
C GLU A 385 -16.15 -13.92 -16.10
N MET A 386 -15.93 -13.68 -17.42
CA MET A 386 -15.97 -14.74 -18.42
C MET A 386 -14.88 -15.78 -18.16
N PRO A 387 -15.19 -17.10 -18.24
CA PRO A 387 -14.18 -18.14 -18.12
C PRO A 387 -13.03 -17.92 -19.11
N LEU A 388 -11.80 -18.02 -18.64
CA LEU A 388 -10.62 -17.94 -19.51
C LEU A 388 -10.60 -19.09 -20.50
N TYR A 389 -10.86 -20.30 -20.03
CA TYR A 389 -10.76 -21.52 -20.82
C TYR A 389 -12.13 -22.19 -21.06
N ASP A 390 -12.17 -23.04 -22.07
CA ASP A 390 -13.40 -23.78 -22.42
C ASP A 390 -13.75 -24.82 -21.35
N THR A 391 -14.86 -24.60 -20.67
CA THR A 391 -15.45 -25.56 -19.72
C THR A 391 -16.48 -26.52 -20.37
N GLY A 392 -16.61 -26.47 -21.69
CA GLY A 392 -17.55 -27.31 -22.46
C GLY A 392 -18.96 -26.72 -22.66
N ASN A 393 -19.38 -25.72 -21.90
CA ASN A 393 -20.77 -25.23 -21.84
C ASN A 393 -20.94 -23.72 -22.06
N GLY A 394 -20.06 -23.07 -22.84
CA GLY A 394 -20.25 -21.62 -22.99
C GLY A 394 -19.24 -20.90 -23.87
N VAL A 395 -19.27 -19.58 -23.77
CA VAL A 395 -18.30 -18.69 -24.38
C VAL A 395 -17.15 -18.55 -23.39
N SER A 396 -15.92 -18.71 -23.86
CA SER A 396 -14.70 -18.43 -23.08
C SER A 396 -13.83 -17.40 -23.81
N ILE A 397 -12.94 -16.75 -23.06
CA ILE A 397 -11.94 -15.83 -23.63
C ILE A 397 -11.08 -16.58 -24.66
N GLU A 398 -10.65 -17.80 -24.35
CA GLU A 398 -9.89 -18.68 -25.26
C GLU A 398 -10.61 -18.89 -26.60
N LYS A 399 -11.87 -19.35 -26.58
CA LYS A 399 -12.66 -19.57 -27.81
C LYS A 399 -12.84 -18.29 -28.62
N LEU A 400 -13.06 -17.17 -27.96
CA LEU A 400 -13.18 -15.87 -28.63
C LEU A 400 -11.86 -15.45 -29.27
N ALA A 401 -10.73 -15.62 -28.57
CA ALA A 401 -9.39 -15.34 -29.08
C ALA A 401 -9.02 -16.26 -30.25
N GLU A 402 -9.26 -17.57 -30.14
CA GLU A 402 -9.03 -18.56 -31.18
C GLU A 402 -9.82 -18.24 -32.47
N SER A 403 -11.06 -17.75 -32.34
CA SER A 403 -11.86 -17.28 -33.48
C SER A 403 -11.21 -16.12 -34.25
N LYS A 404 -10.20 -15.47 -33.65
CA LYS A 404 -9.40 -14.39 -34.21
C LYS A 404 -7.97 -14.82 -34.58
N GLY A 405 -7.63 -16.12 -34.43
CA GLY A 405 -6.32 -16.66 -34.70
C GLY A 405 -5.30 -16.40 -33.57
N VAL A 406 -5.78 -16.08 -32.36
CA VAL A 406 -4.92 -15.79 -31.20
C VAL A 406 -5.03 -16.92 -30.18
N SER A 407 -3.90 -17.37 -29.67
CA SER A 407 -3.82 -18.37 -28.61
C SER A 407 -3.66 -17.68 -27.26
N ILE A 408 -4.43 -18.11 -26.26
CA ILE A 408 -4.28 -17.75 -24.86
C ILE A 408 -3.39 -18.81 -24.19
N PRO A 409 -2.25 -18.46 -23.55
CA PRO A 409 -1.44 -19.41 -22.80
C PRO A 409 -2.24 -20.08 -21.68
N ALA A 410 -1.86 -21.28 -21.27
CA ALA A 410 -2.48 -21.98 -20.14
C ALA A 410 -2.13 -21.30 -18.80
N SER A 411 -3.09 -21.27 -17.88
CA SER A 411 -2.94 -20.72 -16.53
C SER A 411 -3.90 -21.41 -15.57
N ASP A 412 -3.61 -21.32 -14.28
CA ASP A 412 -4.47 -21.83 -13.21
C ASP A 412 -5.64 -20.90 -12.88
N TYR A 413 -5.64 -19.66 -13.39
CA TYR A 413 -6.72 -18.70 -13.19
C TYR A 413 -7.94 -19.01 -14.07
N GLY A 414 -9.12 -18.89 -13.47
CA GLY A 414 -10.40 -19.21 -14.14
C GLY A 414 -10.98 -18.06 -14.96
N SER A 415 -10.63 -16.80 -14.65
CA SER A 415 -11.21 -15.61 -15.27
C SER A 415 -10.22 -14.45 -15.35
N LEU A 416 -10.58 -13.39 -16.12
CA LEU A 416 -9.75 -12.17 -16.20
C LEU A 416 -9.71 -11.42 -14.88
N ILE A 417 -10.79 -11.47 -14.09
CA ILE A 417 -10.85 -10.75 -12.83
C ILE A 417 -9.96 -11.43 -11.77
N GLU A 418 -9.93 -12.75 -11.73
CA GLU A 418 -9.01 -13.50 -10.87
C GLU A 418 -7.55 -13.19 -11.21
N LEU A 419 -7.23 -13.13 -12.50
CA LEU A 419 -5.89 -12.77 -12.95
C LEU A 419 -5.53 -11.32 -12.61
N ALA A 420 -6.49 -10.39 -12.75
CA ALA A 420 -6.28 -9.00 -12.35
C ALA A 420 -6.05 -8.87 -10.84
N SER A 421 -6.80 -9.61 -10.01
CA SER A 421 -6.61 -9.62 -8.55
C SER A 421 -5.23 -10.17 -8.16
N ALA A 422 -4.71 -11.15 -8.90
CA ALA A 422 -3.37 -11.69 -8.68
C ALA A 422 -2.28 -10.65 -8.98
N VAL A 423 -2.41 -9.89 -10.08
CA VAL A 423 -1.47 -8.80 -10.40
C VAL A 423 -1.47 -7.72 -9.30
N VAL A 424 -2.67 -7.34 -8.81
CA VAL A 424 -2.79 -6.39 -7.70
C VAL A 424 -2.13 -6.95 -6.43
N ALA A 425 -2.28 -8.25 -6.15
CA ALA A 425 -1.66 -8.87 -4.97
C ALA A 425 -0.12 -8.83 -5.02
N VAL A 426 0.49 -8.93 -6.20
CA VAL A 426 1.95 -8.77 -6.37
C VAL A 426 2.39 -7.37 -5.93
N HIS A 427 1.66 -6.33 -6.35
CA HIS A 427 1.94 -4.95 -5.95
C HIS A 427 1.85 -4.76 -4.42
N TYR A 428 0.83 -5.31 -3.78
CA TYR A 428 0.69 -5.22 -2.31
C TYR A 428 1.76 -6.00 -1.54
N TYR A 429 2.34 -7.03 -2.18
CA TYR A 429 3.47 -7.77 -1.61
C TYR A 429 4.76 -6.95 -1.62
N GLY A 430 5.00 -6.15 -2.67
CA GLY A 430 6.22 -5.37 -2.90
C GLY A 430 7.33 -6.16 -3.62
N ASP A 431 8.33 -5.45 -4.14
CA ASP A 431 9.45 -5.97 -4.95
C ASP A 431 9.00 -6.56 -6.29
N GLU A 432 8.14 -5.87 -7.01
CA GLU A 432 7.70 -6.22 -8.35
C GLU A 432 8.83 -6.02 -9.38
N ASN A 433 9.48 -7.10 -9.75
CA ASN A 433 10.66 -7.03 -10.61
C ASN A 433 10.52 -7.83 -11.91
N ILE A 434 9.29 -8.13 -12.32
CA ILE A 434 9.02 -8.90 -13.55
C ILE A 434 8.38 -7.97 -14.59
N PRO A 435 9.13 -7.52 -15.62
CA PRO A 435 8.54 -6.74 -16.71
C PRO A 435 7.33 -7.45 -17.31
N SER A 436 6.22 -6.75 -17.44
CA SER A 436 4.93 -7.31 -17.87
C SER A 436 5.02 -8.01 -19.23
N ALA A 437 5.85 -7.49 -20.15
CA ALA A 437 6.09 -8.12 -21.46
C ALA A 437 6.80 -9.49 -21.38
N SER A 438 7.41 -9.81 -20.24
CA SER A 438 8.09 -11.08 -19.97
C SER A 438 7.31 -11.98 -19.02
N ASN A 439 6.21 -11.50 -18.47
CA ASN A 439 5.37 -12.19 -17.52
C ASN A 439 4.23 -12.93 -18.25
N PRO A 440 4.14 -14.28 -18.18
CA PRO A 440 3.08 -15.03 -18.85
C PRO A 440 1.66 -14.64 -18.41
N GLU A 441 1.47 -14.27 -17.15
CA GLU A 441 0.17 -13.84 -16.61
C GLU A 441 -0.25 -12.49 -17.18
N CYS A 442 0.69 -11.56 -17.30
CA CYS A 442 0.46 -10.28 -17.98
C CYS A 442 0.16 -10.47 -19.48
N GLU A 443 0.82 -11.44 -20.14
CA GLU A 443 0.49 -11.79 -21.52
C GLU A 443 -0.96 -12.28 -21.65
N ILE A 444 -1.40 -13.15 -20.75
CA ILE A 444 -2.78 -13.65 -20.71
C ILE A 444 -3.74 -12.50 -20.45
N LEU A 445 -3.42 -11.62 -19.49
CA LEU A 445 -4.24 -10.47 -19.15
C LEU A 445 -4.40 -9.51 -20.33
N VAL A 446 -3.31 -9.15 -21.02
CA VAL A 446 -3.33 -8.27 -22.20
C VAL A 446 -4.16 -8.88 -23.34
N LYS A 447 -3.94 -10.15 -23.65
CA LYS A 447 -4.71 -10.85 -24.68
C LYS A 447 -6.17 -11.00 -24.30
N GLY A 448 -6.43 -11.35 -23.05
CA GLY A 448 -7.77 -11.52 -22.51
C GLY A 448 -8.56 -10.22 -22.46
N LEU A 449 -7.96 -9.14 -21.95
CA LEU A 449 -8.61 -7.81 -21.94
C LEU A 449 -8.93 -7.32 -23.34
N ASN A 450 -8.01 -7.50 -24.30
CA ASN A 450 -8.29 -7.15 -25.69
C ASN A 450 -9.46 -7.96 -26.27
N THR A 451 -9.49 -9.27 -26.00
CA THR A 451 -10.58 -10.16 -26.43
C THR A 451 -11.91 -9.79 -25.77
N GLY A 452 -11.89 -9.51 -24.45
CA GLY A 452 -13.04 -9.02 -23.69
C GLY A 452 -13.56 -7.69 -24.21
N LEU A 453 -12.68 -6.74 -24.51
CA LEU A 453 -13.05 -5.44 -25.08
C LEU A 453 -13.73 -5.60 -26.45
N GLN A 454 -13.24 -6.49 -27.32
CA GLN A 454 -13.91 -6.81 -28.58
C GLN A 454 -15.31 -7.38 -28.36
N TYR A 455 -15.47 -8.28 -27.38
CA TYR A 455 -16.76 -8.82 -26.99
C TYR A 455 -17.72 -7.72 -26.52
N VAL A 456 -17.25 -6.80 -25.69
CA VAL A 456 -18.01 -5.63 -25.21
C VAL A 456 -18.44 -4.76 -26.39
N LEU A 457 -17.53 -4.38 -27.28
CA LEU A 457 -17.82 -3.53 -28.43
C LEU A 457 -18.82 -4.15 -29.42
N THR A 458 -18.81 -5.46 -29.56
CA THR A 458 -19.82 -6.15 -30.43
C THR A 458 -21.22 -6.15 -29.82
N ARG A 459 -21.33 -6.07 -28.48
CA ARG A 459 -22.63 -6.07 -27.78
C ARG A 459 -23.21 -4.69 -27.56
N THR A 460 -22.40 -3.70 -27.27
CA THR A 460 -22.85 -2.33 -26.96
C THR A 460 -23.01 -1.45 -28.21
N GLY A 461 -22.33 -1.79 -29.29
CA GLY A 461 -22.28 -0.98 -30.50
C GLY A 461 -21.48 0.30 -30.35
N ARG A 462 -21.02 0.85 -31.49
CA ARG A 462 -20.25 2.11 -31.53
C ARG A 462 -21.05 3.33 -31.02
N ASP A 463 -22.36 3.32 -31.25
CA ASP A 463 -23.23 4.46 -30.91
C ASP A 463 -23.36 4.67 -29.40
N GLY A 464 -23.41 3.60 -28.62
CA GLY A 464 -23.44 3.68 -27.16
C GLY A 464 -22.13 4.24 -26.58
N LEU A 465 -20.97 3.80 -27.11
CA LEU A 465 -19.67 4.31 -26.70
C LEU A 465 -19.49 5.79 -27.11
N ASN A 466 -19.87 6.16 -28.34
CA ASN A 466 -19.82 7.53 -28.81
C ASN A 466 -20.73 8.47 -28.01
N LEU A 467 -21.91 7.98 -27.60
CA LEU A 467 -22.82 8.74 -26.74
C LEU A 467 -22.16 9.01 -25.37
N LEU A 468 -21.52 8.00 -24.79
CA LEU A 468 -20.81 8.13 -23.51
C LEU A 468 -19.63 9.11 -23.62
N LEU A 469 -18.78 8.97 -24.64
CA LEU A 469 -17.67 9.86 -24.91
C LEU A 469 -18.11 11.31 -25.18
N GLY A 470 -19.25 11.50 -25.86
CA GLY A 470 -19.85 12.82 -26.12
C GLY A 470 -20.36 13.52 -24.86
N VAL A 471 -20.84 12.77 -23.86
CA VAL A 471 -21.29 13.32 -22.57
C VAL A 471 -20.12 13.66 -21.66
N ILE A 472 -19.05 12.89 -21.73
CA ILE A 472 -17.83 13.11 -20.97
C ILE A 472 -17.06 14.35 -21.46
N GLY A 473 -17.50 14.97 -22.56
CA GLY A 473 -16.98 16.28 -23.02
C GLY A 473 -15.51 16.27 -23.42
N THR A 474 -15.04 15.18 -24.01
CA THR A 474 -13.63 14.97 -24.27
C THR A 474 -13.11 15.86 -25.40
N GLU A 475 -12.08 16.66 -25.09
CA GLU A 475 -11.18 17.27 -26.09
C GLU A 475 -10.27 16.22 -26.78
N ILE A 476 -10.38 14.94 -26.42
CA ILE A 476 -9.69 13.86 -27.13
C ILE A 476 -10.42 13.67 -28.45
N SER A 477 -9.74 14.06 -29.51
CA SER A 477 -10.24 13.77 -30.84
C SER A 477 -10.43 12.25 -30.96
N THR A 478 -11.60 11.83 -31.43
CA THR A 478 -11.86 10.45 -31.80
C THR A 478 -10.76 9.87 -32.70
N ASP A 479 -9.97 10.73 -33.31
CA ASP A 479 -8.83 10.40 -34.17
C ASP A 479 -7.62 9.85 -33.38
N GLU A 480 -7.41 10.23 -32.12
CA GLU A 480 -6.29 9.70 -31.30
C GLU A 480 -6.59 8.32 -30.70
N LEU A 481 -7.82 8.08 -30.27
CA LEU A 481 -8.27 6.75 -29.82
C LEU A 481 -8.75 5.86 -30.97
N SER A 482 -9.09 6.44 -32.12
CA SER A 482 -9.56 5.72 -33.30
C SER A 482 -8.63 4.58 -33.75
N PRO A 483 -7.29 4.68 -33.73
CA PRO A 483 -6.41 3.57 -34.06
C PRO A 483 -6.59 2.38 -33.11
N LEU A 484 -6.70 2.62 -31.79
CA LEU A 484 -6.92 1.56 -30.79
C LEU A 484 -8.29 0.93 -30.97
N PHE A 485 -9.37 1.73 -31.03
CA PHE A 485 -10.72 1.24 -31.22
C PHE A 485 -10.93 0.58 -32.59
N ASN A 486 -10.30 1.09 -33.65
CA ASN A 486 -10.36 0.47 -34.97
C ASN A 486 -9.58 -0.84 -34.99
N ALA A 487 -8.39 -0.91 -34.40
CA ALA A 487 -7.62 -2.14 -34.29
C ALA A 487 -8.39 -3.20 -33.48
N VAL A 488 -8.94 -2.84 -32.34
CA VAL A 488 -9.75 -3.73 -31.49
C VAL A 488 -11.02 -4.15 -32.20
N SER A 489 -11.74 -3.25 -32.89
CA SER A 489 -13.01 -3.56 -33.58
C SER A 489 -12.84 -4.40 -34.86
N LEU A 490 -11.67 -4.39 -35.49
CA LEU A 490 -11.39 -5.17 -36.69
C LEU A 490 -10.98 -6.61 -36.37
N GLY A 491 -10.64 -6.91 -35.12
CA GLY A 491 -10.36 -8.26 -34.61
C GLY A 491 -9.28 -9.00 -35.37
N LYS A 492 -8.23 -8.28 -35.83
CA LYS A 492 -7.07 -8.84 -36.51
C LYS A 492 -5.93 -9.06 -35.51
N GLU A 493 -4.99 -9.95 -35.86
CA GLU A 493 -3.78 -10.20 -35.07
C GLU A 493 -3.06 -8.89 -34.71
N ASP A 494 -3.06 -7.92 -35.61
CA ASP A 494 -2.50 -6.57 -35.39
C ASP A 494 -3.17 -5.82 -34.21
N SER A 495 -4.43 -6.11 -33.86
CA SER A 495 -5.11 -5.46 -32.73
C SER A 495 -4.48 -5.81 -31.38
N TYR A 496 -3.99 -7.03 -31.23
CA TYR A 496 -3.33 -7.50 -30.02
C TYR A 496 -1.95 -6.84 -29.84
N ALA A 497 -1.24 -6.62 -30.95
CA ALA A 497 0.02 -5.87 -30.92
C ALA A 497 -0.19 -4.38 -30.54
N VAL A 498 -1.29 -3.77 -31.01
CA VAL A 498 -1.65 -2.39 -30.63
C VAL A 498 -2.08 -2.32 -29.17
N ALA A 499 -2.93 -3.26 -28.70
CA ALA A 499 -3.34 -3.33 -27.32
C ALA A 499 -2.12 -3.54 -26.37
N GLY A 500 -1.17 -4.40 -26.77
CA GLY A 500 0.05 -4.63 -26.01
C GLY A 500 0.89 -3.36 -25.84
N LYS A 501 0.98 -2.50 -26.86
CA LYS A 501 1.70 -1.23 -26.75
C LYS A 501 1.11 -0.26 -25.72
N VAL A 502 -0.16 -0.43 -25.35
CA VAL A 502 -0.85 0.39 -24.36
C VAL A 502 -0.88 -0.31 -23.01
N LEU A 503 -1.21 -1.61 -23.00
CA LEU A 503 -1.46 -2.34 -21.76
C LEU A 503 -0.18 -2.80 -21.05
N TYR A 504 0.88 -3.20 -21.77
CA TYR A 504 2.12 -3.57 -21.10
C TYR A 504 2.76 -2.42 -20.32
N PRO A 505 2.92 -1.19 -20.86
CA PRO A 505 3.41 -0.08 -20.05
C PRO A 505 2.53 0.27 -18.86
N LEU A 506 1.21 0.00 -18.96
CA LEU A 506 0.30 0.17 -17.82
C LEU A 506 0.54 -0.91 -16.76
N LEU A 507 0.65 -2.17 -17.19
CA LEU A 507 0.91 -3.29 -16.28
C LEU A 507 2.29 -3.19 -15.63
N ASP A 508 3.31 -2.70 -16.36
CA ASP A 508 4.64 -2.45 -15.80
C ASP A 508 4.60 -1.56 -14.57
N ARG A 509 3.60 -0.67 -14.46
CA ARG A 509 3.41 0.19 -13.29
C ARG A 509 2.91 -0.56 -12.05
N PHE A 510 2.49 -1.82 -12.21
CA PHE A 510 2.06 -2.71 -11.13
C PHE A 510 2.96 -3.94 -10.97
N THR A 511 3.89 -4.17 -11.89
CA THR A 511 4.72 -5.37 -11.91
C THR A 511 6.22 -5.08 -11.97
N VAL A 512 6.60 -3.82 -12.02
CA VAL A 512 8.00 -3.38 -11.98
C VAL A 512 8.14 -2.23 -11.00
N ASP A 513 8.96 -2.43 -10.01
CA ASP A 513 9.39 -1.37 -9.12
C ASP A 513 10.31 -0.40 -9.88
N PHE A 514 9.93 0.87 -9.91
CA PHE A 514 10.66 1.93 -10.62
C PHE A 514 11.50 2.81 -9.69
N SER A 515 11.42 2.60 -8.36
CA SER A 515 12.02 3.48 -7.37
C SER A 515 13.11 2.78 -6.55
N LEU A 516 12.73 2.23 -5.45
CA LEU A 516 13.60 1.56 -4.48
C LEU A 516 13.04 0.17 -4.20
N PRO A 517 13.88 -0.80 -3.79
CA PRO A 517 13.35 -2.06 -3.27
C PRO A 517 12.39 -1.80 -2.11
N ASP A 518 11.25 -2.50 -2.10
CA ASP A 518 10.16 -2.25 -1.15
C ASP A 518 10.30 -3.03 0.15
N ARG A 519 10.93 -4.19 0.08
CA ARG A 519 10.96 -5.16 1.18
C ARG A 519 12.23 -5.09 2.01
N ASP A 520 13.36 -5.37 1.38
CA ASP A 520 14.68 -5.37 2.01
C ASP A 520 15.53 -4.26 1.40
N VAL A 521 15.64 -3.12 2.08
CA VAL A 521 16.27 -1.93 1.53
C VAL A 521 17.15 -1.23 2.55
N PHE A 522 18.28 -0.68 2.07
CA PHE A 522 19.08 0.27 2.81
C PHE A 522 18.84 1.68 2.31
N LEU A 523 18.34 2.54 3.18
CA LEU A 523 18.06 3.95 2.90
C LEU A 523 19.19 4.81 3.49
N PRO A 524 20.07 5.40 2.65
CA PRO A 524 21.25 6.15 3.14
C PRO A 524 20.84 7.47 3.81
N SER A 525 21.62 7.87 4.82
CA SER A 525 21.42 9.17 5.50
C SER A 525 21.82 10.38 4.64
N GLN A 526 22.66 10.16 3.60
CA GLN A 526 23.03 11.15 2.59
C GLN A 526 22.84 10.53 1.22
N ALA A 527 22.14 11.21 0.32
CA ALA A 527 21.97 10.74 -1.04
C ALA A 527 23.30 10.77 -1.81
N ASP A 528 23.71 9.65 -2.38
CA ASP A 528 24.95 9.53 -3.16
C ASP A 528 24.89 10.20 -4.55
N SER A 529 23.76 10.68 -4.98
CA SER A 529 23.48 11.56 -6.16
C SER A 529 21.95 11.63 -6.34
N PRO A 530 21.40 12.73 -6.91
CA PRO A 530 19.97 12.76 -7.20
C PRO A 530 19.64 11.61 -8.14
N ALA A 531 18.63 10.81 -7.80
CA ALA A 531 18.02 9.89 -8.75
C ALA A 531 17.62 10.73 -9.98
N GLU A 532 18.07 10.34 -11.18
CA GLU A 532 17.62 10.99 -12.40
C GLU A 532 16.10 10.86 -12.47
N GLN A 533 15.39 11.95 -12.23
CA GLN A 533 14.02 12.07 -12.71
C GLN A 533 14.08 11.91 -14.22
N THR A 534 13.64 10.80 -14.73
CA THR A 534 13.49 10.61 -16.18
C THR A 534 12.38 11.54 -16.63
N ASP A 535 12.74 12.73 -17.11
CA ASP A 535 11.89 13.57 -17.94
C ASP A 535 11.53 12.78 -19.21
N GLY A 536 10.49 11.95 -19.10
CA GLY A 536 9.94 11.19 -20.20
C GLY A 536 9.21 12.11 -21.15
N GLN A 537 9.50 12.00 -22.43
CA GLN A 537 8.62 12.57 -23.47
C GLN A 537 7.19 12.10 -23.21
N VAL A 538 6.22 13.03 -23.18
CA VAL A 538 4.80 12.74 -23.04
C VAL A 538 4.41 11.68 -24.07
N SER A 539 4.23 10.45 -23.63
CA SER A 539 3.91 9.31 -24.50
C SER A 539 2.42 9.35 -24.90
N LEU A 540 2.05 8.59 -25.93
CA LEU A 540 0.62 8.36 -26.23
C LEU A 540 -0.13 7.84 -24.99
N PHE A 541 0.57 7.09 -24.16
CA PHE A 541 0.08 6.55 -22.90
C PHE A 541 -0.21 7.67 -21.88
N ASP A 542 0.68 8.64 -21.68
CA ASP A 542 0.45 9.77 -20.79
C ASP A 542 -0.77 10.60 -21.24
N ARG A 543 -1.01 10.71 -22.55
CA ARG A 543 -2.21 11.34 -23.09
C ARG A 543 -3.49 10.53 -22.83
N ILE A 544 -3.43 9.21 -22.88
CA ILE A 544 -4.55 8.32 -22.51
C ILE A 544 -4.82 8.45 -21.00
N ILE A 545 -3.78 8.50 -20.20
CA ILE A 545 -3.87 8.73 -18.77
C ILE A 545 -4.44 10.11 -18.48
N ASP A 546 -3.96 11.16 -19.12
CA ASP A 546 -4.52 12.51 -19.00
C ASP A 546 -5.99 12.58 -19.44
N PHE A 547 -6.38 11.73 -20.38
CA PHE A 547 -7.79 11.54 -20.73
C PHE A 547 -8.60 10.96 -19.58
N PHE A 548 -8.14 9.87 -18.98
CA PHE A 548 -8.82 9.30 -17.81
C PHE A 548 -8.76 10.24 -16.60
N LYS A 549 -7.65 11.00 -16.41
CA LYS A 549 -7.54 12.08 -15.41
C LYS A 549 -8.60 13.15 -15.64
N ASN A 550 -8.73 13.62 -16.87
CA ASN A 550 -9.71 14.65 -17.22
C ASN A 550 -11.14 14.16 -17.03
N ILE A 551 -11.42 12.90 -17.35
CA ILE A 551 -12.70 12.26 -17.04
C ILE A 551 -12.96 12.25 -15.53
N LEU A 552 -12.00 11.79 -14.74
CA LEU A 552 -12.13 11.69 -13.30
C LEU A 552 -12.21 13.07 -12.63
N ASN A 553 -11.37 14.01 -13.04
CA ASN A 553 -11.39 15.40 -12.56
C ASN A 553 -12.69 16.10 -12.93
N MET A 554 -13.20 15.90 -14.14
CA MET A 554 -14.48 16.45 -14.54
C MET A 554 -15.63 15.84 -13.74
N ILE A 555 -15.60 14.55 -13.47
CA ILE A 555 -16.52 13.88 -12.55
C ILE A 555 -16.44 14.54 -11.17
N THR A 556 -15.24 14.80 -10.67
CA THR A 556 -14.98 15.44 -9.37
C THR A 556 -15.42 16.92 -9.36
N ASP A 557 -15.16 17.67 -10.43
CA ASP A 557 -15.56 19.09 -10.54
C ASP A 557 -17.08 19.28 -10.74
N ILE A 558 -17.74 18.34 -11.38
CA ILE A 558 -19.21 18.28 -11.40
C ILE A 558 -19.75 18.08 -9.96
N PHE A 559 -19.07 17.30 -9.12
CA PHE A 559 -19.44 17.15 -7.72
C PHE A 559 -19.25 18.43 -6.91
N ARG A 560 -18.16 19.17 -7.12
CA ARG A 560 -17.89 20.43 -6.41
C ARG A 560 -18.87 21.57 -6.78
N THR A 561 -19.40 21.58 -8.00
CA THR A 561 -20.29 22.66 -8.48
C THR A 561 -21.76 22.41 -8.20
N VAL A 562 -22.18 21.22 -7.79
CA VAL A 562 -23.59 20.82 -7.65
C VAL A 562 -24.01 20.57 -6.20
N ILE A 563 -23.09 20.48 -5.24
CA ILE A 563 -23.40 20.40 -3.81
C ILE A 563 -22.83 21.66 -3.16
N PRO A 564 -23.67 22.69 -2.82
CA PRO A 564 -23.27 23.70 -1.86
C PRO A 564 -23.15 23.03 -0.49
N ALA A 565 -22.07 23.36 0.22
CA ALA A 565 -21.69 22.87 1.54
C ALA A 565 -22.83 22.89 2.56
#